data_ea0096e5ad79f5df7f07deeddb4bc66e
#
_entry.id   ea0096e5ad79f5df7f07deeddb4bc66e
#
_cell.length_a   1.000
_cell.length_b   1.000
_cell.length_c   1.000
_cell.angle_alpha   90.00
_cell.angle_beta   90.00
_cell.angle_gamma   90.00
#
_symmetry.space_group_name_H-M   'P 1'
#
loop_
_entity.id
_entity.type
_entity.pdbx_description
1 polymer ?
#
loop_
_entity_poly.entity_id
_entity_poly.type
_entity_poly.pdbx_seq_one_letter_code
_entity_poly.pdbx_strand_id
1 'polypeptide(L)'
;MLATFSDVKFVQTPVLNIGYEEHGDESGFPIILLHGFPYDVRSWDGVAPLLADSGYRILVPYLRGYGPTTFLDPSAPRMAEQAAIGQDVIDFADGLNIDVFASAGFDWGNRAACITSILHPDRVRAQVAIGG
;
A
#
# COMPACT_ATOMS: atom_id res chain seq x y z
N MET A 1 -1.62 20.28 -19.87
CA MET A 1 -1.73 20.41 -18.41
C MET A 1 -0.78 19.43 -17.74
N LEU A 2 0.00 19.91 -16.81
CA LEU A 2 0.92 19.04 -16.08
C LEU A 2 0.15 18.18 -15.10
N ALA A 3 0.53 16.90 -14.99
CA ALA A 3 -0.03 16.03 -13.98
C ALA A 3 0.39 16.55 -12.59
N THR A 4 -0.56 16.62 -11.68
CA THR A 4 -0.30 16.97 -10.29
C THR A 4 -0.18 15.69 -9.50
N PHE A 5 0.99 15.49 -8.87
CA PHE A 5 1.19 14.35 -7.98
C PHE A 5 0.74 14.72 -6.57
N SER A 6 0.19 13.76 -5.87
CA SER A 6 -0.17 13.93 -4.47
C SER A 6 1.09 14.15 -3.63
N ASP A 7 0.96 14.95 -2.59
CA ASP A 7 2.00 15.05 -1.58
C ASP A 7 2.16 13.71 -0.87
N VAL A 8 3.38 13.40 -0.47
CA VAL A 8 3.66 12.21 0.32
C VAL A 8 3.19 12.46 1.76
N LYS A 9 2.34 11.57 2.23
CA LYS A 9 1.89 11.55 3.62
C LYS A 9 2.63 10.43 4.36
N PHE A 10 2.59 10.48 5.69
CA PHE A 10 3.26 9.47 6.50
C PHE A 10 2.30 8.95 7.57
N VAL A 11 2.42 7.64 7.85
CA VAL A 11 1.72 7.01 8.95
C VAL A 11 2.71 6.11 9.70
N GLN A 12 2.71 6.20 11.02
CA GLN A 12 3.53 5.32 11.85
C GLN A 12 2.78 4.05 12.16
N THR A 13 3.48 2.94 12.02
CA THR A 13 3.03 1.62 12.42
C THR A 13 3.93 1.14 13.57
N PRO A 14 3.72 -0.05 14.14
CA PRO A 14 4.63 -0.55 15.17
C PRO A 14 6.08 -0.70 14.71
N VAL A 15 6.33 -0.86 13.40
CA VAL A 15 7.67 -1.16 12.87
C VAL A 15 8.21 -0.06 11.96
N LEU A 16 7.33 0.60 11.20
CA LEU A 16 7.72 1.49 10.11
C LEU A 16 7.11 2.87 10.25
N ASN A 17 7.75 3.84 9.61
CA ASN A 17 7.14 5.10 9.23
C ASN A 17 6.90 5.02 7.73
N ILE A 18 5.65 4.80 7.32
CA ILE A 18 5.31 4.51 5.93
C ILE A 18 4.94 5.79 5.20
N GLY A 19 5.68 6.08 4.12
CA GLY A 19 5.32 7.13 3.18
C GLY A 19 4.29 6.60 2.19
N TYR A 20 3.28 7.39 1.88
CA TYR A 20 2.23 6.99 0.95
C TYR A 20 1.61 8.19 0.26
N GLU A 21 0.97 7.94 -0.86
CA GLU A 21 0.14 8.92 -1.56
C GLU A 21 -1.32 8.52 -1.43
N GLU A 22 -2.18 9.52 -1.35
CA GLU A 22 -3.61 9.30 -1.26
C GLU A 22 -4.32 10.09 -2.36
N HIS A 23 -5.29 9.44 -3.01
CA HIS A 23 -6.10 10.04 -4.07
C HIS A 23 -7.57 9.74 -3.81
N GLY A 24 -8.43 10.59 -4.33
CA GLY A 24 -9.87 10.37 -4.27
C GLY A 24 -10.50 10.84 -2.97
N ASP A 25 -11.75 10.44 -2.77
CA ASP A 25 -12.57 10.85 -1.65
C ASP A 25 -12.26 10.00 -0.42
N GLU A 26 -11.92 10.65 0.69
CA GLU A 26 -11.63 9.96 1.95
C GLU A 26 -12.80 9.12 2.45
N SER A 27 -14.03 9.45 2.05
CA SER A 27 -15.22 8.68 2.40
C SER A 27 -15.47 7.49 1.46
N GLY A 28 -14.69 7.38 0.39
CA GLY A 28 -14.80 6.28 -0.56
C GLY A 28 -14.29 4.97 0.00
N PHE A 29 -14.68 3.85 -0.65
CA PHE A 29 -14.16 2.55 -0.26
C PHE A 29 -12.66 2.49 -0.52
N PRO A 30 -11.85 2.06 0.46
CA PRO A 30 -10.39 2.12 0.32
C PRO A 30 -9.84 1.00 -0.57
N ILE A 31 -8.95 1.39 -1.48
CA ILE A 31 -8.18 0.47 -2.33
C ILE A 31 -6.71 0.77 -2.09
N ILE A 32 -5.94 -0.26 -1.72
CA ILE A 32 -4.51 -0.16 -1.50
C ILE A 32 -3.78 -0.72 -2.72
N LEU A 33 -2.92 0.10 -3.34
CA LEU A 33 -2.16 -0.26 -4.53
C LEU A 33 -0.69 -0.48 -4.14
N LEU A 34 -0.17 -1.67 -4.42
CA LEU A 34 1.14 -2.13 -3.95
C LEU A 34 2.09 -2.34 -5.13
N HIS A 35 3.21 -1.59 -5.11
CA HIS A 35 4.21 -1.66 -6.17
C HIS A 35 5.15 -2.87 -6.00
N GLY A 36 6.01 -3.10 -7.00
CA GLY A 36 7.00 -4.17 -7.00
C GLY A 36 8.43 -3.65 -7.15
N PHE A 37 9.37 -4.59 -7.22
CA PHE A 37 10.78 -4.31 -7.40
C PHE A 37 11.09 -4.15 -8.90
N PRO A 38 11.89 -3.21 -9.32
CA PRO A 38 12.57 -2.13 -8.57
C PRO A 38 11.81 -0.80 -8.63
N TYR A 39 10.50 -0.85 -8.65
CA TYR A 39 9.63 0.29 -8.88
C TYR A 39 9.22 0.97 -7.57
N ASP A 40 8.29 1.91 -7.68
CA ASP A 40 7.75 2.65 -6.55
C ASP A 40 6.30 3.07 -6.87
N VAL A 41 5.77 4.03 -6.10
CA VAL A 41 4.38 4.45 -6.24
C VAL A 41 4.07 5.04 -7.63
N ARG A 42 5.08 5.50 -8.38
CA ARG A 42 4.87 6.03 -9.74
C ARG A 42 4.31 4.98 -10.70
N SER A 43 4.49 3.69 -10.39
CA SER A 43 3.92 2.60 -11.18
C SER A 43 2.41 2.66 -11.28
N TRP A 44 1.76 3.28 -10.28
CA TRP A 44 0.30 3.37 -10.21
C TRP A 44 -0.25 4.70 -10.72
N ASP A 45 0.58 5.59 -11.24
CA ASP A 45 0.17 6.94 -11.68
C ASP A 45 -0.89 6.91 -12.79
N GLY A 46 -0.90 5.86 -13.62
CA GLY A 46 -1.90 5.70 -14.67
C GLY A 46 -3.21 5.08 -14.19
N VAL A 47 -3.23 4.48 -13.02
CA VAL A 47 -4.39 3.75 -12.49
C VAL A 47 -5.08 4.52 -11.38
N ALA A 48 -4.32 5.08 -10.45
CA ALA A 48 -4.87 5.74 -9.28
C ALA A 48 -5.89 6.83 -9.60
N PRO A 49 -5.64 7.75 -10.56
CA PRO A 49 -6.63 8.78 -10.89
C PRO A 49 -7.93 8.21 -11.44
N LEU A 50 -7.87 7.12 -12.21
CA LEU A 50 -9.06 6.50 -12.80
C LEU A 50 -9.96 5.92 -11.72
N LEU A 51 -9.35 5.25 -10.72
CA LEU A 51 -10.09 4.68 -9.60
C LEU A 51 -10.62 5.79 -8.68
N ALA A 52 -9.84 6.83 -8.46
CA ALA A 52 -10.26 7.98 -7.66
C ALA A 52 -11.48 8.67 -8.30
N ASP A 53 -11.48 8.82 -9.61
CA ASP A 53 -12.59 9.41 -10.35
C ASP A 53 -13.87 8.56 -10.25
N SER A 54 -13.72 7.27 -9.96
CA SER A 54 -14.86 6.36 -9.78
C SER A 54 -15.40 6.38 -8.34
N GLY A 55 -14.88 7.24 -7.48
CA GLY A 55 -15.38 7.42 -6.13
C GLY A 55 -14.66 6.63 -5.05
N TYR A 56 -13.57 5.96 -5.39
CA TYR A 56 -12.80 5.19 -4.41
C TYR A 56 -11.75 6.06 -3.71
N ARG A 57 -11.41 5.65 -2.49
CA ARG A 57 -10.27 6.19 -1.75
C ARG A 57 -9.04 5.37 -2.10
N ILE A 58 -8.04 5.98 -2.71
CA ILE A 58 -6.87 5.28 -3.22
C ILE A 58 -5.65 5.58 -2.35
N LEU A 59 -5.00 4.52 -1.88
CA LEU A 59 -3.83 4.60 -1.00
C LEU A 59 -2.69 3.85 -1.66
N VAL A 60 -1.57 4.53 -1.85
CA VAL A 60 -0.41 3.98 -2.57
C VAL A 60 0.82 4.09 -1.69
N PRO A 61 1.06 3.10 -0.80
CA PRO A 61 2.22 3.14 0.08
C PRO A 61 3.50 2.73 -0.63
N TYR A 62 4.62 3.28 -0.15
CA TYR A 62 5.94 2.75 -0.47
C TYR A 62 6.18 1.54 0.44
N LEU A 63 6.58 0.42 -0.16
CA LEU A 63 6.90 -0.79 0.59
C LEU A 63 8.16 -0.58 1.45
N ARG A 64 8.37 -1.45 2.45
CA ARG A 64 9.59 -1.39 3.26
C ARG A 64 10.82 -1.45 2.37
N GLY A 65 11.80 -0.60 2.66
CA GLY A 65 13.03 -0.51 1.88
C GLY A 65 12.93 0.37 0.64
N TYR A 66 11.78 1.00 0.40
CA TYR A 66 11.57 1.85 -0.77
C TYR A 66 11.23 3.29 -0.38
N GLY A 67 11.76 4.22 -1.16
CA GLY A 67 11.43 5.64 -1.05
C GLY A 67 11.55 6.18 0.37
N PRO A 68 10.58 6.99 0.81
CA PRO A 68 10.63 7.61 2.15
C PRO A 68 10.21 6.69 3.29
N THR A 69 9.78 5.45 3.03
CA THR A 69 9.41 4.51 4.09
C THR A 69 10.66 4.07 4.85
N THR A 70 10.65 4.23 6.17
CA THR A 70 11.81 3.94 7.03
C THR A 70 11.40 3.06 8.21
N PHE A 71 12.38 2.32 8.75
CA PHE A 71 12.19 1.60 10.00
C PHE A 71 12.24 2.58 11.17
N LEU A 72 11.34 2.42 12.14
CA LEU A 72 11.36 3.24 13.35
C LEU A 72 12.59 2.96 14.19
N ASP A 73 13.02 1.69 14.24
CA ASP A 73 14.23 1.28 14.93
C ASP A 73 15.34 1.05 13.89
N PRO A 74 16.38 1.91 13.83
CA PRO A 74 17.46 1.76 12.85
C PRO A 74 18.25 0.46 13.03
N SER A 75 18.21 -0.16 14.21
CA SER A 75 18.91 -1.41 14.49
C SER A 75 18.05 -2.65 14.22
N ALA A 76 16.79 -2.49 13.83
CA ALA A 76 15.89 -3.61 13.55
C ALA A 76 16.42 -4.45 12.38
N PRO A 77 16.20 -5.78 12.40
CA PRO A 77 16.58 -6.62 11.26
C PRO A 77 15.88 -6.18 9.98
N ARG A 78 16.63 -6.15 8.89
CA ARG A 78 16.10 -5.75 7.56
C ARG A 78 15.50 -6.98 6.85
N MET A 79 14.37 -7.45 7.36
CA MET A 79 13.70 -8.61 6.80
C MET A 79 12.74 -8.16 5.70
N ALA A 80 12.76 -8.90 4.59
CA ALA A 80 11.85 -8.67 3.46
C ALA A 80 11.05 -9.94 3.16
N GLU A 81 10.71 -10.69 4.20
CA GLU A 81 9.88 -11.88 4.06
C GLU A 81 8.47 -11.49 3.64
N GLN A 82 7.82 -12.36 2.87
CA GLN A 82 6.47 -12.11 2.39
C GLN A 82 5.49 -11.86 3.53
N ALA A 83 5.61 -12.62 4.61
CA ALA A 83 4.73 -12.46 5.78
C ALA A 83 4.94 -11.09 6.44
N ALA A 84 6.18 -10.61 6.52
CA ALA A 84 6.48 -9.31 7.09
C ALA A 84 5.93 -8.17 6.22
N ILE A 85 6.07 -8.29 4.90
CA ILE A 85 5.54 -7.29 3.96
C ILE A 85 4.01 -7.30 3.99
N GLY A 86 3.40 -8.47 4.08
CA GLY A 86 1.94 -8.59 4.23
C GLY A 86 1.45 -7.97 5.54
N GLN A 87 2.18 -8.18 6.63
CA GLN A 87 1.85 -7.54 7.90
C GLN A 87 1.96 -6.02 7.82
N ASP A 88 2.91 -5.50 7.04
CA ASP A 88 3.03 -4.06 6.83
C ASP A 88 1.75 -3.48 6.21
N VAL A 89 1.10 -4.21 5.31
CA VAL A 89 -0.15 -3.75 4.68
C VAL A 89 -1.26 -3.64 5.74
N ILE A 90 -1.36 -4.60 6.62
CA ILE A 90 -2.35 -4.59 7.71
C ILE A 90 -2.02 -3.46 8.70
N ASP A 91 -0.75 -3.31 9.08
CA ASP A 91 -0.32 -2.24 9.97
C ASP A 91 -0.60 -0.87 9.36
N PHE A 92 -0.40 -0.72 8.06
CA PHE A 92 -0.71 0.48 7.32
C PHE A 92 -2.21 0.80 7.39
N ALA A 93 -3.05 -0.19 7.11
CA ALA A 93 -4.50 -0.02 7.18
C ALA A 93 -4.94 0.34 8.60
N ASP A 94 -4.39 -0.33 9.61
CA ASP A 94 -4.71 -0.06 11.02
C ASP A 94 -4.29 1.35 11.41
N GLY A 95 -3.13 1.82 10.96
CA GLY A 95 -2.65 3.17 11.23
C GLY A 95 -3.54 4.25 10.64
N LEU A 96 -4.25 3.94 9.57
CA LEU A 96 -5.21 4.85 8.92
C LEU A 96 -6.65 4.59 9.35
N ASN A 97 -6.89 3.69 10.31
CA ASN A 97 -8.22 3.29 10.78
C ASN A 97 -9.08 2.69 9.66
N ILE A 98 -8.45 1.96 8.74
CA ILE A 98 -9.14 1.25 7.67
C ILE A 98 -9.36 -0.18 8.11
N ASP A 99 -10.63 -0.59 8.22
CA ASP A 99 -10.99 -1.94 8.64
C ASP A 99 -10.97 -2.92 7.45
N VAL A 100 -11.73 -2.62 6.41
CA VAL A 100 -11.85 -3.47 5.22
C VAL A 100 -11.43 -2.67 3.99
N PHE A 101 -10.69 -3.32 3.10
CA PHE A 101 -10.17 -2.68 1.89
C PHE A 101 -10.08 -3.69 0.74
N ALA A 102 -9.91 -3.18 -0.47
CA ALA A 102 -9.48 -3.96 -1.62
C ALA A 102 -7.99 -3.70 -1.85
N SER A 103 -7.31 -4.65 -2.46
CA SER A 103 -5.89 -4.48 -2.77
C SER A 103 -5.60 -4.90 -4.21
N ALA A 104 -4.60 -4.26 -4.80
CA ALA A 104 -4.03 -4.66 -6.08
C ALA A 104 -2.53 -4.57 -5.96
N GLY A 105 -1.81 -5.53 -6.53
CA GLY A 105 -0.36 -5.54 -6.45
C GLY A 105 0.27 -6.29 -7.61
N PHE A 106 1.51 -5.93 -7.93
CA PHE A 106 2.31 -6.66 -8.90
C PHE A 106 3.69 -6.95 -8.30
N ASP A 107 4.32 -8.06 -8.72
CA ASP A 107 5.64 -8.49 -8.25
C ASP A 107 5.64 -8.65 -6.71
N TRP A 108 6.50 -7.97 -5.99
CA TRP A 108 6.50 -8.01 -4.52
C TRP A 108 5.21 -7.47 -3.92
N GLY A 109 4.59 -6.49 -4.57
CA GLY A 109 3.27 -5.98 -4.18
C GLY A 109 2.19 -7.05 -4.30
N ASN A 110 2.26 -7.90 -5.33
CA ASN A 110 1.37 -9.04 -5.47
C ASN A 110 1.56 -10.03 -4.30
N ARG A 111 2.81 -10.31 -3.95
CA ARG A 111 3.10 -11.21 -2.82
C ARG A 111 2.54 -10.66 -1.51
N ALA A 112 2.71 -9.36 -1.29
CA ALA A 112 2.15 -8.69 -0.12
C ALA A 112 0.61 -8.80 -0.10
N ALA A 113 -0.04 -8.52 -1.23
CA ALA A 113 -1.49 -8.61 -1.35
C ALA A 113 -1.99 -10.03 -1.11
N CYS A 114 -1.32 -11.03 -1.69
CA CYS A 114 -1.70 -12.42 -1.52
C CYS A 114 -1.59 -12.89 -0.07
N ILE A 115 -0.46 -12.62 0.57
CA ILE A 115 -0.26 -13.06 1.96
C ILE A 115 -1.23 -12.37 2.90
N THR A 116 -1.53 -11.10 2.65
CA THR A 116 -2.51 -10.34 3.43
C THR A 116 -3.90 -10.98 3.32
N SER A 117 -4.31 -11.37 2.11
CA SER A 117 -5.59 -12.03 1.88
C SER A 117 -5.68 -13.39 2.57
N ILE A 118 -4.57 -14.12 2.60
CA ILE A 118 -4.51 -15.44 3.23
C ILE A 118 -4.59 -15.33 4.74
N LEU A 119 -3.81 -14.42 5.33
CA LEU A 119 -3.70 -14.29 6.77
C LEU A 119 -4.83 -13.47 7.39
N HIS A 120 -5.41 -12.54 6.63
CA HIS A 120 -6.45 -11.63 7.11
C HIS A 120 -7.63 -11.54 6.12
N PRO A 121 -8.29 -12.67 5.82
CA PRO A 121 -9.33 -12.69 4.78
C PRO A 121 -10.55 -11.81 5.12
N ASP A 122 -10.78 -11.56 6.40
CA ASP A 122 -11.87 -10.71 6.87
C ASP A 122 -11.60 -9.20 6.61
N ARG A 123 -10.34 -8.84 6.33
CA ARG A 123 -9.93 -7.46 6.08
C ARG A 123 -9.90 -7.13 4.58
N VAL A 124 -9.78 -8.12 3.71
CA VAL A 124 -9.61 -7.95 2.26
C VAL A 124 -10.88 -8.33 1.52
N ARG A 125 -11.61 -7.32 1.03
CA ARG A 125 -12.86 -7.51 0.30
C ARG A 125 -12.63 -8.08 -1.10
N ALA A 126 -11.58 -7.63 -1.77
CA ALA A 126 -11.25 -8.04 -3.13
C ALA A 126 -9.75 -7.84 -3.34
N GLN A 127 -9.18 -8.62 -4.27
CA GLN A 127 -7.76 -8.55 -4.58
C GLN A 127 -7.55 -8.71 -6.09
N VAL A 128 -6.65 -7.90 -6.64
CA VAL A 128 -6.13 -8.07 -8.00
C VAL A 128 -4.66 -8.42 -7.91
N ALA A 129 -4.32 -9.62 -8.39
CA ALA A 129 -2.96 -10.13 -8.38
C ALA A 129 -2.40 -10.08 -9.79
N ILE A 130 -1.28 -9.38 -9.99
CA ILE A 130 -0.68 -9.17 -11.30
C ILE A 130 0.73 -9.74 -11.28
N GLY A 131 0.94 -10.80 -12.05
CA GLY A 131 2.23 -11.47 -12.14
C GLY A 131 2.69 -12.01 -10.79
N GLY A 132 3.23 -13.20 -10.71
CA GLY A 132 3.61 -13.80 -9.44
C GLY A 132 4.87 -14.60 -9.50
#